data_5abf473761c61983127beb33d7bb4418
#
_entry.id   5abf473761c61983127beb33d7bb4418
#
_cell.length_a   1.000
_cell.length_b   1.000
_cell.length_c   1.000
_cell.angle_alpha   90.00
_cell.angle_beta   90.00
_cell.angle_gamma   90.00
#
_symmetry.space_group_name_H-M   'P 1'
#
loop_
_entity.id
_entity.type
_entity.pdbx_description
1 polymer ?
#
loop_
_entity_poly.entity_id
_entity_poly.type
_entity_poly.pdbx_seq_one_letter_code
_entity_poly.pdbx_strand_id
1 'polypeptide(L)'
;MPYAALEDVQAEFLNLTFTNATPVTDTEVEDFIDTYSMVIDGWVSNRYAVPVTGAASLAMLKEVCVALVKSKIKRILARGAGAKQESQEKVALEIRKEAMDILRSIKKGEQDLHDATRKAPVTTSYGYINEQQAVFKKDEDQW
;
A
#
# COMPACT_ATOMS: atom_id res chain seq x y z
N MET A 1 9.01 1.21 -8.26
CA MET A 1 8.27 2.08 -9.16
C MET A 1 7.22 2.85 -8.37
N PRO A 2 7.21 4.18 -8.40
CA PRO A 2 6.27 4.94 -7.59
C PRO A 2 4.84 4.83 -8.14
N TYR A 3 3.88 4.83 -7.23
CA TYR A 3 2.46 4.78 -7.60
C TYR A 3 1.88 6.17 -7.83
N ALA A 4 2.57 7.23 -7.40
CA ALA A 4 2.10 8.61 -7.57
C ALA A 4 3.28 9.48 -8.00
N ALA A 5 2.96 10.65 -8.51
CA ALA A 5 3.96 11.65 -8.89
C ALA A 5 3.81 12.88 -7.98
N LEU A 6 4.81 13.74 -8.01
CA LEU A 6 4.81 14.98 -7.22
C LEU A 6 3.55 15.80 -7.51
N GLU A 7 3.16 15.89 -8.77
CA GLU A 7 1.99 16.66 -9.18
C GLU A 7 0.70 16.14 -8.57
N ASP A 8 0.62 14.83 -8.40
CA ASP A 8 -0.58 14.22 -7.80
C ASP A 8 -0.73 14.65 -6.34
N VAL A 9 0.38 14.69 -5.61
CA VAL A 9 0.37 15.16 -4.21
C VAL A 9 0.16 16.66 -4.16
N GLN A 10 0.81 17.40 -5.07
CA GLN A 10 0.67 18.85 -5.13
C GLN A 10 -0.78 19.28 -5.32
N ALA A 11 -1.54 18.52 -6.11
CA ALA A 11 -2.94 18.83 -6.38
C ALA A 11 -3.81 18.76 -5.12
N GLU A 12 -3.37 18.05 -4.08
CA GLU A 12 -4.10 17.94 -2.82
C GLU A 12 -3.89 19.15 -1.89
N PHE A 13 -2.95 20.03 -2.23
CA PHE A 13 -2.59 21.19 -1.40
C PHE A 13 -2.77 22.46 -2.23
N LEU A 14 -3.98 23.03 -2.20
CA LEU A 14 -4.35 24.12 -3.09
C LEU A 14 -3.56 25.42 -2.85
N ASN A 15 -3.14 25.64 -1.61
CA ASN A 15 -2.49 26.89 -1.22
C ASN A 15 -1.03 26.72 -0.87
N LEU A 16 -0.42 25.59 -1.26
CA LEU A 16 0.95 25.30 -0.91
C LEU A 16 1.65 24.66 -2.11
N THR A 17 2.75 25.24 -2.50
CA THR A 17 3.61 24.66 -3.54
C THR A 17 4.89 24.17 -2.88
N PHE A 18 5.23 22.92 -3.11
CA PHE A 18 6.42 22.33 -2.53
C PHE A 18 7.65 22.76 -3.32
N THR A 19 8.57 23.42 -2.64
CA THR A 19 9.84 23.87 -3.20
C THR A 19 10.93 23.56 -2.19
N ASN A 20 12.17 23.84 -2.56
CA ASN A 20 13.28 23.65 -1.62
C ASN A 20 13.27 24.67 -0.48
N ALA A 21 12.35 25.62 -0.48
CA ALA A 21 12.22 26.64 0.56
C ALA A 21 11.01 26.44 1.46
N THR A 22 10.18 25.44 1.19
CA THR A 22 8.99 25.16 2.03
C THR A 22 9.36 24.23 3.18
N PRO A 23 8.55 24.19 4.27
CA PRO A 23 8.81 23.30 5.39
C PRO A 23 8.89 21.83 5.01
N VAL A 24 8.16 21.44 3.97
CA VAL A 24 8.33 20.14 3.32
C VAL A 24 8.78 20.44 1.91
N THR A 25 9.94 19.93 1.53
CA THR A 25 10.50 20.22 0.21
C THR A 25 9.94 19.26 -0.84
N ASP A 26 10.06 19.66 -2.10
CA ASP A 26 9.65 18.81 -3.22
C ASP A 26 10.40 17.46 -3.19
N THR A 27 11.69 17.48 -2.90
CA THR A 27 12.50 16.27 -2.78
C THR A 27 11.97 15.35 -1.66
N GLU A 28 11.60 15.93 -0.52
CA GLU A 28 11.03 15.14 0.57
C GLU A 28 9.70 14.51 0.18
N VAL A 29 8.88 15.23 -0.59
CA VAL A 29 7.62 14.67 -1.08
C VAL A 29 7.89 13.47 -1.99
N GLU A 30 8.88 13.58 -2.87
CA GLU A 30 9.25 12.47 -3.74
C GLU A 30 9.75 11.27 -2.94
N ASP A 31 10.56 11.52 -1.90
CA ASP A 31 11.01 10.46 -1.01
C ASP A 31 9.85 9.80 -0.29
N PHE A 32 8.85 10.57 0.12
CA PHE A 32 7.65 9.98 0.75
C PHE A 32 6.89 9.13 -0.25
N ILE A 33 6.75 9.57 -1.50
CA ILE A 33 6.09 8.80 -2.55
C ILE A 33 6.80 7.46 -2.75
N ASP A 34 8.12 7.47 -2.83
CA ASP A 34 8.89 6.24 -3.00
C ASP A 34 8.72 5.31 -1.79
N THR A 35 8.80 5.87 -0.59
CA THR A 35 8.66 5.09 0.64
C THR A 35 7.29 4.44 0.72
N TYR A 36 6.23 5.19 0.48
CA TYR A 36 4.88 4.63 0.58
C TYR A 36 4.56 3.71 -0.58
N SER A 37 5.18 3.89 -1.73
CA SER A 37 5.05 2.92 -2.82
C SER A 37 5.62 1.57 -2.43
N MET A 38 6.75 1.56 -1.72
CA MET A 38 7.31 0.31 -1.18
C MET A 38 6.40 -0.30 -0.10
N VAL A 39 5.79 0.53 0.74
CA VAL A 39 4.84 0.04 1.75
C VAL A 39 3.65 -0.62 1.06
N ILE A 40 3.11 0.01 0.02
CA ILE A 40 2.00 -0.53 -0.75
C ILE A 40 2.38 -1.87 -1.37
N ASP A 41 3.56 -1.96 -1.99
CA ASP A 41 4.04 -3.22 -2.55
C ASP A 41 4.11 -4.31 -1.49
N GLY A 42 4.56 -3.95 -0.29
CA GLY A 42 4.62 -4.91 0.81
C GLY A 42 3.26 -5.48 1.19
N TRP A 43 2.21 -4.65 1.19
CA TRP A 43 0.86 -5.10 1.51
C TRP A 43 0.24 -5.89 0.37
N VAL A 44 0.46 -5.46 -0.87
CA VAL A 44 -0.18 -6.05 -2.05
C VAL A 44 0.51 -7.36 -2.46
N SER A 45 1.79 -7.50 -2.16
CA SER A 45 2.60 -8.63 -2.61
C SER A 45 2.13 -9.97 -2.06
N ASN A 46 1.28 -9.97 -1.04
CA ASN A 46 0.71 -11.21 -0.53
C ASN A 46 -0.20 -11.91 -1.55
N ARG A 47 -0.83 -11.15 -2.42
CA ARG A 47 -1.82 -11.70 -3.35
C ARG A 47 -1.53 -11.39 -4.81
N TYR A 48 -0.73 -10.38 -5.08
CA TYR A 48 -0.51 -9.90 -6.45
C TYR A 48 0.97 -9.78 -6.74
N ALA A 49 1.33 -9.92 -8.00
CA ALA A 49 2.69 -9.66 -8.44
C ALA A 49 2.98 -8.16 -8.36
N VAL A 50 4.15 -7.80 -7.91
CA VAL A 50 4.59 -6.41 -7.81
C VAL A 50 5.80 -6.20 -8.70
N PRO A 51 5.91 -5.01 -9.33
CA PRO A 51 4.98 -3.89 -9.27
C PRO A 51 3.64 -4.23 -9.92
N VAL A 52 2.57 -3.66 -9.37
CA VAL A 52 1.22 -3.91 -9.88
C VAL A 52 1.08 -3.29 -11.26
N THR A 53 0.44 -4.03 -12.17
CA THR A 53 0.10 -3.57 -13.50
C THR A 53 -1.42 -3.56 -13.64
N GLY A 54 -1.92 -2.83 -14.62
CA GLY A 54 -3.36 -2.69 -14.81
C GLY A 54 -3.81 -1.29 -14.45
N ALA A 55 -4.50 -0.64 -15.39
CA ALA A 55 -4.83 0.78 -15.25
C ALA A 55 -5.72 1.06 -14.04
N ALA A 56 -6.73 0.21 -13.81
CA ALA A 56 -7.68 0.43 -12.71
C ALA A 56 -7.01 0.20 -11.35
N SER A 57 -6.20 -0.85 -11.25
CA SER A 57 -5.47 -1.14 -10.02
C SER A 57 -4.45 -0.05 -9.71
N LEU A 58 -3.74 0.43 -10.74
CA LEU A 58 -2.78 1.52 -10.55
C LEU A 58 -3.47 2.80 -10.10
N ALA A 59 -4.67 3.10 -10.65
CA ALA A 59 -5.43 4.27 -10.22
C ALA A 59 -5.81 4.19 -8.75
N MET A 60 -6.27 3.02 -8.29
CA MET A 60 -6.62 2.82 -6.90
C MET A 60 -5.40 2.96 -5.99
N LEU A 61 -4.29 2.32 -6.34
CA LEU A 61 -3.08 2.38 -5.53
C LEU A 61 -2.45 3.77 -5.54
N LYS A 62 -2.63 4.52 -6.63
CA LYS A 62 -2.22 5.92 -6.68
C LYS A 62 -2.99 6.73 -5.62
N GLU A 63 -4.31 6.54 -5.54
CA GLU A 63 -5.11 7.25 -4.53
C GLU A 63 -4.65 6.89 -3.12
N VAL A 64 -4.35 5.63 -2.86
CA VAL A 64 -3.84 5.19 -1.56
C VAL A 64 -2.48 5.84 -1.28
N CYS A 65 -1.59 5.85 -2.26
CA CYS A 65 -0.27 6.45 -2.10
C CYS A 65 -0.37 7.95 -1.79
N VAL A 66 -1.18 8.66 -2.57
CA VAL A 66 -1.39 10.10 -2.37
C VAL A 66 -1.95 10.35 -0.97
N ALA A 67 -2.91 9.55 -0.52
CA ALA A 67 -3.49 9.72 0.81
C ALA A 67 -2.46 9.52 1.91
N LEU A 68 -1.59 8.52 1.79
CA LEU A 68 -0.55 8.26 2.77
C LEU A 68 0.49 9.40 2.82
N VAL A 69 0.91 9.87 1.65
CA VAL A 69 1.86 11.00 1.56
C VAL A 69 1.22 12.26 2.13
N LYS A 70 -0.05 12.52 1.76
CA LYS A 70 -0.78 13.68 2.26
C LYS A 70 -0.88 13.65 3.78
N SER A 71 -1.17 12.49 4.37
CA SER A 71 -1.25 12.38 5.82
C SER A 71 0.10 12.68 6.48
N LYS A 72 1.18 12.21 5.89
CA LYS A 72 2.52 12.48 6.40
C LYS A 72 2.84 13.97 6.36
N ILE A 73 2.56 14.62 5.24
CA ILE A 73 2.81 16.06 5.08
C ILE A 73 1.95 16.85 6.07
N LYS A 74 0.67 16.51 6.19
CA LYS A 74 -0.22 17.22 7.13
C LYS A 74 0.26 17.09 8.57
N ARG A 75 0.80 15.94 8.94
CA ARG A 75 1.37 15.76 10.30
C ARG A 75 2.59 16.64 10.51
N ILE A 76 3.45 16.75 9.51
CA ILE A 76 4.63 17.61 9.60
C ILE A 76 4.20 19.07 9.74
N LEU A 77 3.26 19.51 8.89
CA LEU A 77 2.78 20.88 8.91
C LEU A 77 2.02 21.20 10.20
N ALA A 78 1.34 20.22 10.79
CA ALA A 78 0.61 20.41 12.01
C ALA A 78 1.51 20.80 13.20
N ARG A 79 2.77 20.40 13.15
CA ARG A 79 3.72 20.74 14.21
C ARG A 79 3.90 22.23 14.38
N GLY A 80 3.66 23.02 13.34
CA GLY A 80 3.74 24.46 13.40
C GLY A 80 2.40 25.17 13.54
N ALA A 81 1.31 24.42 13.74
CA ALA A 81 -0.03 24.99 13.70
C ALA A 81 -0.50 25.58 15.06
N GLY A 82 0.28 25.49 16.11
CA GLY A 82 -0.06 26.05 17.41
C GLY A 82 -1.32 25.44 18.00
N ALA A 83 -2.33 26.25 18.28
CA ALA A 83 -3.55 25.79 18.94
C ALA A 83 -4.35 24.78 18.08
N LYS A 84 -4.13 24.76 16.77
CA LYS A 84 -4.83 23.85 15.86
C LYS A 84 -4.07 22.54 15.63
N GLN A 85 -2.92 22.36 16.27
CA GLN A 85 -2.06 21.22 16.00
C GLN A 85 -2.80 19.90 16.23
N GLU A 86 -3.46 19.77 17.35
CA GLU A 86 -4.13 18.52 17.72
C GLU A 86 -5.23 18.14 16.71
N SER A 87 -6.07 19.10 16.33
CA SER A 87 -7.15 18.81 15.39
C SER A 87 -6.61 18.48 14.01
N GLN A 88 -5.52 19.12 13.59
CA GLN A 88 -4.92 18.83 12.30
C GLN A 88 -4.23 17.47 12.27
N GLU A 89 -3.58 17.11 13.36
CA GLU A 89 -2.98 15.78 13.48
C GLU A 89 -4.05 14.70 13.45
N LYS A 90 -5.18 14.95 14.08
CA LYS A 90 -6.29 14.01 14.09
C LYS A 90 -6.82 13.77 12.68
N VAL A 91 -6.99 14.82 11.89
CA VAL A 91 -7.41 14.70 10.49
C VAL A 91 -6.40 13.89 9.70
N ALA A 92 -5.11 14.16 9.89
CA ALA A 92 -4.06 13.42 9.19
C ALA A 92 -4.09 11.93 9.55
N LEU A 93 -4.33 11.60 10.82
CA LEU A 93 -4.41 10.22 11.26
C LEU A 93 -5.62 9.51 10.67
N GLU A 94 -6.74 10.20 10.52
CA GLU A 94 -7.93 9.62 9.89
C GLU A 94 -7.68 9.31 8.42
N ILE A 95 -7.04 10.22 7.70
CA ILE A 95 -6.67 9.99 6.30
C ILE A 95 -5.79 8.75 6.18
N ARG A 96 -4.79 8.65 7.05
CA ARG A 96 -3.90 7.48 7.06
C ARG A 96 -4.66 6.20 7.37
N LYS A 97 -5.56 6.25 8.34
CA LYS A 97 -6.34 5.08 8.72
C LYS A 97 -7.17 4.56 7.55
N GLU A 98 -7.85 5.46 6.84
CA GLU A 98 -8.65 5.05 5.69
C GLU A 98 -7.81 4.39 4.61
N ALA A 99 -6.64 4.98 4.31
CA ALA A 99 -5.74 4.41 3.31
C ALA A 99 -5.23 3.03 3.74
N MET A 100 -4.86 2.88 5.01
CA MET A 100 -4.37 1.61 5.52
C MET A 100 -5.48 0.56 5.57
N ASP A 101 -6.73 0.97 5.82
CA ASP A 101 -7.85 0.04 5.80
C ASP A 101 -8.07 -0.53 4.39
N ILE A 102 -7.88 0.29 3.35
CA ILE A 102 -7.94 -0.20 1.98
C ILE A 102 -6.86 -1.26 1.74
N LEU A 103 -5.63 -0.98 2.17
CA LEU A 103 -4.53 -1.94 2.01
C LEU A 103 -4.80 -3.23 2.78
N ARG A 104 -5.37 -3.14 3.98
CA ARG A 104 -5.75 -4.32 4.75
C ARG A 104 -6.81 -5.14 4.04
N SER A 105 -7.80 -4.47 3.46
CA SER A 105 -8.86 -5.14 2.71
C SER A 105 -8.29 -5.87 1.49
N ILE A 106 -7.35 -5.27 0.80
CA ILE A 106 -6.67 -5.92 -0.33
C ILE A 106 -5.90 -7.15 0.16
N LYS A 107 -5.17 -7.02 1.26
CA LYS A 107 -4.39 -8.13 1.81
C LYS A 107 -5.29 -9.29 2.23
N LYS A 108 -6.42 -9.00 2.86
CA LYS A 108 -7.36 -10.02 3.33
C LYS A 108 -8.19 -10.64 2.22
N GLY A 109 -8.22 -10.02 1.04
CA GLY A 109 -9.03 -10.50 -0.05
C GLY A 109 -10.46 -9.96 -0.06
N GLU A 110 -10.76 -9.01 0.81
CA GLU A 110 -12.08 -8.36 0.83
C GLU A 110 -12.24 -7.41 -0.32
N GLN A 111 -11.14 -6.88 -0.82
CA GLN A 111 -11.13 -6.01 -1.98
C GLN A 111 -10.12 -6.53 -2.99
N ASP A 112 -10.54 -6.66 -4.24
CA ASP A 112 -9.70 -7.19 -5.30
C ASP A 112 -9.19 -6.09 -6.21
N LEU A 113 -7.98 -6.32 -6.72
CA LEU A 113 -7.41 -5.54 -7.81
C LEU A 113 -7.67 -6.32 -9.09
N HIS A 114 -8.77 -6.01 -9.76
CA HIS A 114 -9.31 -6.86 -10.82
C HIS A 114 -8.38 -7.04 -12.01
N ASP A 115 -7.64 -6.01 -12.37
CA ASP A 115 -6.74 -6.06 -13.53
C ASP A 115 -5.28 -6.27 -13.14
N ALA A 116 -4.99 -6.56 -11.89
CA ALA A 116 -3.63 -6.86 -11.43
C ALA A 116 -3.36 -8.36 -11.58
N THR A 117 -2.10 -8.68 -11.83
CA THR A 117 -1.67 -10.07 -11.95
C THR A 117 -1.58 -10.70 -10.57
N ARG A 118 -2.37 -11.72 -10.32
CA ARG A 118 -2.32 -12.47 -9.06
C ARG A 118 -1.07 -13.34 -9.03
N LYS A 119 -0.51 -13.48 -7.85
CA LYS A 119 0.53 -14.46 -7.64
C LYS A 119 -0.05 -15.85 -7.83
N ALA A 120 0.75 -16.74 -8.43
CA ALA A 120 0.39 -18.14 -8.48
C ALA A 120 0.25 -18.63 -7.04
N PRO A 121 -0.79 -19.44 -6.76
CA PRO A 121 -0.90 -20.03 -5.44
C PRO A 121 0.36 -20.84 -5.16
N VAL A 122 0.89 -20.69 -3.97
CA VAL A 122 2.02 -21.49 -3.55
C VAL A 122 1.52 -22.91 -3.45
N THR A 123 1.73 -23.66 -4.50
CA THR A 123 1.47 -25.08 -4.43
C THR A 123 2.49 -25.66 -3.49
N THR A 124 2.04 -25.90 -2.31
CA THR A 124 2.85 -26.63 -1.38
C THR A 124 2.86 -28.05 -1.84
N SER A 125 3.80 -28.35 -2.67
CA SER A 125 3.93 -29.72 -3.15
C SER A 125 4.11 -30.68 -1.98
N TYR A 126 4.65 -30.21 -0.89
CA TYR A 126 4.73 -31.06 0.29
C TYR A 126 3.34 -31.43 0.81
N GLY A 127 2.34 -30.63 0.57
CA GLY A 127 0.99 -31.00 0.93
C GLY A 127 0.50 -32.20 0.16
N TYR A 128 0.88 -32.26 -1.09
CA TYR A 128 0.53 -33.42 -1.88
C TYR A 128 1.34 -34.63 -1.55
N ILE A 129 2.60 -34.44 -1.20
CA ILE A 129 3.43 -35.54 -0.80
C ILE A 129 2.83 -36.26 0.37
N ASN A 130 2.29 -35.50 1.28
CA ASN A 130 1.69 -36.10 2.46
C ASN A 130 0.49 -36.95 2.18
N GLU A 131 -0.14 -36.69 1.09
CA GLU A 131 -1.33 -37.42 0.80
C GLU A 131 -1.08 -38.67 0.12
N GLN A 132 0.00 -38.77 -0.48
CA GLN A 132 0.27 -39.96 -1.09
C GLN A 132 1.19 -40.76 -0.41
N GLN A 133 1.72 -40.44 0.34
CA GLN A 133 2.32 -41.26 0.96
C GLN A 133 1.82 -42.08 1.67
N ALA A 134 1.17 -41.90 1.47
CA ALA A 134 0.72 -42.47 1.85
C ALA A 134 0.43 -43.19 1.66
N VAL A 135 0.58 -43.00 1.18
CA VAL A 135 0.23 -43.65 0.96
C VAL A 135 0.36 -44.53 0.89
N PHE A 136 0.53 -44.25 0.77
CA PHE A 136 0.54 -44.99 0.65
C PHE A 136 0.40 -45.80 1.06
N LYS A 137 0.48 -45.69 1.25
CA LYS A 137 0.37 -46.31 1.53
C LYS A 137 0.06 -47.20 1.95
N LYS A 138 0.05 -47.20 2.00
CA LYS A 138 -0.13 -47.77 2.42
C LYS A 138 -0.49 -48.65 2.62
N ASP A 139 -0.56 -48.77 2.38
CA ASP A 139 -0.80 -49.46 2.67
C ASP A 139 -1.13 -50.30 2.75
N GLU A 140 -1.13 -50.40 2.40
CA GLU A 140 -1.37 -50.96 2.48
C GLU A 140 -1.45 -51.92 2.69
N ASP A 141 -1.17 -51.88 2.60
CA ASP A 141 -1.10 -52.65 2.83
C ASP A 141 -1.09 -53.69 3.27
N GLN A 142 -0.97 -53.86 3.44
CA GLN A 142 -0.86 -54.63 3.91
C GLN A 142 -1.08 -55.61 4.24
N TRP A 143 -1.20 -55.87 3.93
CA TRP A 143 -1.51 -56.89 4.29
C TRP A 143 -1.58 -57.96 4.26
#